data_38cc3d1b30eb6617105de7b3d6b1c914
#
_entry.id   38cc3d1b30eb6617105de7b3d6b1c914
#
_cell.length_a   1.000
_cell.length_b   1.000
_cell.length_c   1.000
_cell.angle_alpha   90.00
_cell.angle_beta   90.00
_cell.angle_gamma   90.00
#
_symmetry.space_group_name_H-M   'P 1'
#
loop_
_entity.id
_entity.type
_entity.pdbx_description
1 polymer ?
#
loop_
_entity_poly.entity_id
_entity_poly.type
_entity_poly.pdbx_seq_one_letter_code
_entity_poly.pdbx_strand_id
1 'polypeptide(L)'
;SSDLLIKMVRHYQPDVIIDNRLEGAGDNHGSIATEHPLIYSGDFASPEQIIPPKGVCDVNGEPIPWELCATMNNHWGYCNFDHQYKTPEMLVRKLVECVSKGGNMILNVGPDAKGNIPRESVEILREVGKWMSKNKESIYGCGISNFEKPDWGRYTQKDNVIYAHVYETPLGALPLYGISPEQLAEITYLADGSEVKREVGRA
;
A
#
# COMPACT_ATOMS: atom_id res chain seq x y z
N SER A 1 18.69 25.63 5.12
CA SER A 1 18.97 24.36 4.46
C SER A 1 18.13 23.23 5.05
N SER A 2 18.00 22.12 4.32
CA SER A 2 17.17 20.97 4.73
C SER A 2 17.64 20.36 6.05
N ASP A 3 18.95 20.29 6.29
CA ASP A 3 19.54 19.78 7.55
C ASP A 3 19.17 20.65 8.76
N LEU A 4 19.08 21.95 8.61
CA LEU A 4 18.64 22.85 9.66
C LEU A 4 17.16 22.61 10.02
N LEU A 5 16.31 22.42 9.02
CA LEU A 5 14.89 22.11 9.20
C LEU A 5 14.72 20.78 9.96
N ILE A 6 15.43 19.73 9.56
CA ILE A 6 15.39 18.44 10.24
C ILE A 6 15.84 18.57 11.71
N LYS A 7 16.97 19.25 11.95
CA LYS A 7 17.46 19.47 13.31
C LYS A 7 16.44 20.23 14.17
N MET A 8 15.80 21.24 13.61
CA MET A 8 14.76 22.01 14.30
C MET A 8 13.52 21.14 14.60
N VAL A 9 13.05 20.37 13.63
CA VAL A 9 11.92 19.45 13.84
C VAL A 9 12.24 18.42 14.91
N ARG A 10 13.39 17.75 14.85
CA ARG A 10 13.85 16.77 15.87
C ARG A 10 14.05 17.40 17.24
N HIS A 11 14.44 18.70 17.31
CA HIS A 11 14.56 19.40 18.56
C HIS A 11 13.21 19.58 19.27
N TYR A 12 12.16 19.94 18.51
CA TYR A 12 10.82 20.17 19.08
C TYR A 12 9.96 18.91 19.16
N GLN A 13 10.19 17.95 18.29
CA GLN A 13 9.46 16.68 18.22
C GLN A 13 10.44 15.52 17.94
N PRO A 14 11.15 15.02 18.97
CA PRO A 14 12.20 14.02 18.79
C PRO A 14 11.74 12.72 18.12
N ASP A 15 10.51 12.31 18.40
CA ASP A 15 9.93 11.03 17.95
C ASP A 15 9.06 11.16 16.67
N VAL A 16 9.01 12.34 16.03
CA VAL A 16 8.22 12.53 14.83
C VAL A 16 8.82 11.76 13.64
N ILE A 17 7.98 11.16 12.85
CA ILE A 17 8.36 10.49 11.60
C ILE A 17 8.43 11.56 10.49
N ILE A 18 9.54 11.60 9.76
CA ILE A 18 9.80 12.57 8.70
C ILE A 18 9.97 11.83 7.38
N ASP A 19 9.25 12.26 6.33
CA ASP A 19 9.44 11.70 4.99
C ASP A 19 10.73 12.24 4.32
N ASN A 20 11.11 11.63 3.21
CA ASN A 20 12.33 11.98 2.48
C ASN A 20 12.20 13.25 1.59
N ARG A 21 11.09 13.98 1.65
CA ARG A 21 10.81 15.12 0.74
C ARG A 21 11.66 16.38 1.03
N LEU A 22 12.32 16.45 2.16
CA LEU A 22 13.25 17.55 2.47
C LEU A 22 14.60 17.43 1.75
N GLU A 23 14.87 16.29 1.12
CA GLU A 23 16.13 16.03 0.43
C GLU A 23 16.31 16.86 -0.86
N GLY A 24 15.22 17.29 -1.49
CA GLY A 24 15.26 18.14 -2.68
C GLY A 24 15.72 17.46 -3.97
N ALA A 25 15.94 16.17 -3.94
CA ALA A 25 16.50 15.40 -5.06
C ALA A 25 15.47 15.01 -6.13
N GLY A 26 14.20 15.28 -5.93
CA GLY A 26 13.14 14.96 -6.91
C GLY A 26 12.88 13.46 -7.09
N ASP A 27 13.75 12.60 -6.60
CA ASP A 27 13.59 11.15 -6.66
C ASP A 27 12.66 10.67 -5.56
N ASN A 28 11.71 9.85 -5.93
CA ASN A 28 10.70 9.33 -5.01
C ASN A 28 11.28 8.49 -3.87
N HIS A 29 12.51 8.01 -3.98
CA HIS A 29 13.19 7.21 -2.96
C HIS A 29 14.25 8.00 -2.18
N GLY A 30 14.86 9.03 -2.78
CA GLY A 30 15.91 9.83 -2.17
C GLY A 30 17.14 9.02 -1.77
N SER A 31 18.00 9.59 -0.93
CA SER A 31 19.23 8.94 -0.46
C SER A 31 19.00 7.90 0.63
N ILE A 32 17.80 7.76 1.16
CA ILE A 32 17.48 6.76 2.19
C ILE A 32 17.77 5.33 1.73
N ALA A 33 17.67 5.07 0.42
CA ALA A 33 17.95 3.77 -0.19
C ALA A 33 19.42 3.58 -0.61
N THR A 34 20.30 4.56 -0.36
CA THR A 34 21.72 4.51 -0.77
C THR A 34 22.63 4.03 0.36
N GLU A 35 23.92 3.76 0.05
CA GLU A 35 24.94 3.40 1.04
C GLU A 35 25.23 4.55 2.01
N HIS A 36 24.97 5.78 1.61
CA HIS A 36 25.27 6.98 2.38
C HIS A 36 24.02 7.87 2.52
N PRO A 37 23.04 7.48 3.36
CA PRO A 37 21.89 8.32 3.62
C PRO A 37 22.31 9.67 4.16
N LEU A 38 21.73 10.74 3.65
CA LEU A 38 21.97 12.09 4.13
C LEU A 38 21.21 12.34 5.43
N ILE A 39 21.65 13.29 6.23
CA ILE A 39 21.01 13.65 7.50
C ILE A 39 19.53 14.05 7.34
N TYR A 40 19.15 14.48 6.15
CA TYR A 40 17.78 14.88 5.79
C TYR A 40 17.06 13.87 4.89
N SER A 41 17.56 12.63 4.82
CA SER A 41 16.92 11.56 4.04
C SER A 41 15.53 11.18 4.55
N GLY A 42 15.22 11.53 5.79
CA GLY A 42 13.95 11.15 6.43
C GLY A 42 13.99 9.73 7.00
N ASP A 43 12.83 9.28 7.47
CA ASP A 43 12.64 7.97 8.10
C ASP A 43 11.97 6.97 7.16
N PHE A 44 11.38 7.44 6.04
CA PHE A 44 10.74 6.61 5.03
C PHE A 44 10.77 7.27 3.66
N ALA A 45 10.65 6.44 2.61
CA ALA A 45 10.57 6.90 1.23
C ALA A 45 9.11 7.19 0.84
N SER A 46 8.90 8.21 -0.01
CA SER A 46 7.57 8.62 -0.47
C SER A 46 7.47 8.61 -2.00
N PRO A 47 7.40 7.41 -2.65
CA PRO A 47 7.17 7.32 -4.08
C PRO A 47 5.82 7.93 -4.46
N GLU A 48 5.79 8.57 -5.65
CA GLU A 48 4.64 9.33 -6.11
C GLU A 48 3.94 8.63 -7.27
N GLN A 49 2.61 8.43 -7.17
CA GLN A 49 1.72 7.85 -8.19
C GLN A 49 2.03 6.41 -8.61
N ILE A 50 3.30 6.02 -8.69
CA ILE A 50 3.74 4.72 -9.18
C ILE A 50 4.24 3.88 -8.02
N ILE A 51 3.67 2.69 -7.87
CA ILE A 51 4.12 1.72 -6.87
C ILE A 51 5.44 1.10 -7.34
N PRO A 52 6.51 1.15 -6.54
CA PRO A 52 7.77 0.49 -6.91
C PRO A 52 7.55 -1.01 -7.19
N PRO A 53 8.16 -1.57 -8.23
CA PRO A 53 7.92 -2.96 -8.66
C PRO A 53 8.13 -3.99 -7.54
N LYS A 54 9.15 -3.78 -6.71
CA LYS A 54 9.53 -4.67 -5.59
C LYS A 54 9.41 -4.02 -4.20
N GLY A 55 8.66 -2.89 -4.08
CA GLY A 55 8.76 -2.02 -2.91
C GLY A 55 10.05 -1.20 -2.94
N VAL A 56 10.43 -0.60 -1.81
CA VAL A 56 11.68 0.15 -1.65
C VAL A 56 12.63 -0.66 -0.78
N CYS A 57 13.84 -0.84 -1.26
CA CYS A 57 14.90 -1.55 -0.54
C CYS A 57 16.18 -0.70 -0.55
N ASP A 58 17.04 -0.95 0.42
CA ASP A 58 18.40 -0.40 0.45
C ASP A 58 19.32 -1.12 -0.55
N VAL A 59 20.60 -0.74 -0.57
CA VAL A 59 21.61 -1.33 -1.47
C VAL A 59 21.91 -2.80 -1.18
N ASN A 60 21.57 -3.30 0.01
CA ASN A 60 21.71 -4.70 0.40
C ASN A 60 20.47 -5.53 0.09
N GLY A 61 19.38 -4.88 -0.39
CA GLY A 61 18.09 -5.50 -0.65
C GLY A 61 17.17 -5.58 0.58
N GLU A 62 17.54 -4.93 1.69
CA GLU A 62 16.69 -4.87 2.89
C GLU A 62 15.54 -3.88 2.68
N PRO A 63 14.30 -4.26 3.03
CA PRO A 63 13.14 -3.38 2.88
C PRO A 63 13.27 -2.10 3.69
N ILE A 64 12.97 -0.97 3.06
CA ILE A 64 12.90 0.35 3.71
C ILE A 64 11.43 0.72 3.87
N PRO A 65 11.01 1.36 4.98
CA PRO A 65 9.67 1.91 5.11
C PRO A 65 9.34 2.88 3.98
N TRP A 66 8.15 2.77 3.41
CA TRP A 66 7.72 3.65 2.33
C TRP A 66 6.20 3.85 2.32
N GLU A 67 5.78 4.97 1.75
CA GLU A 67 4.38 5.33 1.59
C GLU A 67 4.11 5.89 0.19
N LEU A 68 3.24 5.21 -0.57
CA LEU A 68 2.80 5.75 -1.85
C LEU A 68 1.96 7.00 -1.63
N CYS A 69 2.34 8.11 -2.24
CA CYS A 69 1.51 9.29 -2.36
C CYS A 69 0.76 9.26 -3.71
N ALA A 70 -0.57 9.21 -3.70
CA ALA A 70 -1.36 9.08 -4.91
C ALA A 70 -2.60 9.98 -4.91
N THR A 71 -3.05 10.37 -6.11
CA THR A 71 -4.29 11.13 -6.31
C THR A 71 -5.47 10.23 -6.65
N MET A 72 -6.69 10.72 -6.43
CA MET A 72 -7.92 10.05 -6.85
C MET A 72 -8.21 10.24 -8.35
N ASN A 73 -7.77 11.37 -8.92
CA ASN A 73 -7.84 11.73 -10.34
C ASN A 73 -6.45 12.07 -10.88
N ASN A 74 -6.34 12.87 -11.93
CA ASN A 74 -5.05 13.23 -12.54
C ASN A 74 -4.38 14.48 -11.90
N HIS A 75 -5.02 15.10 -10.91
CA HIS A 75 -4.53 16.36 -10.31
C HIS A 75 -4.39 16.25 -8.80
N TRP A 76 -3.37 16.92 -8.24
CA TRP A 76 -3.19 17.05 -6.79
C TRP A 76 -4.18 18.02 -6.17
N GLY A 77 -4.36 19.17 -6.78
CA GLY A 77 -5.33 20.17 -6.37
C GLY A 77 -6.68 19.99 -7.06
N TYR A 78 -7.66 20.80 -6.67
CA TYR A 78 -8.95 20.86 -7.32
C TYR A 78 -8.83 21.27 -8.80
N CYS A 79 -9.43 20.51 -9.68
CA CYS A 79 -9.51 20.79 -11.11
C CYS A 79 -10.94 20.58 -11.60
N ASN A 80 -11.64 21.66 -11.93
CA ASN A 80 -13.04 21.61 -12.35
C ASN A 80 -13.29 20.88 -13.68
N PHE A 81 -12.24 20.62 -14.44
CA PHE A 81 -12.31 19.95 -15.74
C PHE A 81 -11.86 18.48 -15.68
N ASP A 82 -11.36 18.02 -14.54
CA ASP A 82 -10.91 16.64 -14.39
C ASP A 82 -12.00 15.79 -13.71
N HIS A 83 -12.66 14.99 -14.52
CA HIS A 83 -13.69 14.03 -14.09
C HIS A 83 -13.22 12.59 -14.23
N GLN A 84 -11.92 12.35 -14.47
CA GLN A 84 -11.34 11.02 -14.63
C GLN A 84 -10.85 10.48 -13.29
N TYR A 85 -11.76 9.98 -12.50
CA TYR A 85 -11.45 9.38 -11.21
C TYR A 85 -11.10 7.90 -11.31
N LYS A 86 -10.18 7.47 -10.47
CA LYS A 86 -9.93 6.04 -10.22
C LYS A 86 -11.15 5.42 -9.56
N THR A 87 -11.53 4.21 -9.98
CA THR A 87 -12.64 3.51 -9.36
C THR A 87 -12.30 3.04 -7.93
N PRO A 88 -13.29 2.79 -7.08
CA PRO A 88 -13.06 2.21 -5.75
C PRO A 88 -12.22 0.91 -5.81
N GLU A 89 -12.51 0.06 -6.79
CA GLU A 89 -11.75 -1.18 -7.02
C GLU A 89 -10.28 -0.90 -7.35
N MET A 90 -9.99 0.05 -8.25
CA MET A 90 -8.61 0.44 -8.58
C MET A 90 -7.85 0.93 -7.34
N LEU A 91 -8.51 1.70 -6.46
CA LEU A 91 -7.90 2.21 -5.24
C LEU A 91 -7.66 1.11 -4.21
N VAL A 92 -8.62 0.19 -4.04
CA VAL A 92 -8.45 -0.98 -3.16
C VAL A 92 -7.30 -1.87 -3.66
N ARG A 93 -7.26 -2.18 -4.97
CA ARG A 93 -6.15 -2.96 -5.55
C ARG A 93 -4.80 -2.27 -5.35
N LYS A 94 -4.75 -0.95 -5.49
CA LYS A 94 -3.55 -0.16 -5.25
C LYS A 94 -3.12 -0.20 -3.78
N LEU A 95 -4.05 -0.09 -2.84
CA LEU A 95 -3.80 -0.24 -1.41
C LEU A 95 -3.25 -1.63 -1.06
N VAL A 96 -3.91 -2.68 -1.54
CA VAL A 96 -3.46 -4.08 -1.35
C VAL A 96 -2.06 -4.28 -1.95
N GLU A 97 -1.80 -3.70 -3.12
CA GLU A 97 -0.48 -3.78 -3.75
C GLU A 97 0.60 -3.10 -2.90
N CYS A 98 0.34 -1.91 -2.35
CA CYS A 98 1.27 -1.25 -1.43
C CYS A 98 1.59 -2.15 -0.23
N VAL A 99 0.57 -2.64 0.45
CA VAL A 99 0.74 -3.49 1.65
C VAL A 99 1.47 -4.79 1.30
N SER A 100 1.13 -5.44 0.19
CA SER A 100 1.81 -6.68 -0.26
C SER A 100 3.29 -6.49 -0.60
N LYS A 101 3.75 -5.26 -0.72
CA LYS A 101 5.15 -4.86 -0.96
C LYS A 101 5.79 -4.14 0.23
N GLY A 102 5.16 -4.23 1.42
CA GLY A 102 5.66 -3.65 2.66
C GLY A 102 5.51 -2.13 2.76
N GLY A 103 4.62 -1.53 1.96
CA GLY A 103 4.38 -0.09 1.97
C GLY A 103 3.01 0.32 2.51
N ASN A 104 2.88 1.61 2.71
CA ASN A 104 1.63 2.29 3.04
C ASN A 104 1.10 3.08 1.85
N MET A 105 -0.09 3.67 1.99
CA MET A 105 -0.65 4.56 0.96
C MET A 105 -1.32 5.76 1.61
N ILE A 106 -0.95 6.96 1.15
CA ILE A 106 -1.69 8.19 1.39
C ILE A 106 -2.44 8.56 0.11
N LEU A 107 -3.75 8.81 0.24
CA LEU A 107 -4.62 9.12 -0.88
C LEU A 107 -5.08 10.57 -0.81
N ASN A 108 -4.66 11.36 -1.78
CA ASN A 108 -4.97 12.77 -1.85
C ASN A 108 -6.40 13.04 -2.35
N VAL A 109 -7.06 14.00 -1.74
CA VAL A 109 -8.27 14.65 -2.24
C VAL A 109 -7.96 16.12 -2.53
N GLY A 110 -8.50 16.67 -3.61
CA GLY A 110 -8.31 18.09 -3.98
C GLY A 110 -9.54 18.93 -3.59
N PRO A 111 -9.57 19.56 -2.39
CA PRO A 111 -10.70 20.43 -2.01
C PRO A 111 -10.83 21.65 -2.92
N ASP A 112 -12.05 22.12 -3.12
CA ASP A 112 -12.31 23.37 -3.82
C ASP A 112 -11.83 24.61 -3.02
N ALA A 113 -11.96 25.80 -3.58
CA ALA A 113 -11.55 27.05 -2.93
C ALA A 113 -12.34 27.37 -1.64
N LYS A 114 -13.45 26.68 -1.37
CA LYS A 114 -14.23 26.78 -0.13
C LYS A 114 -13.92 25.68 0.87
N GLY A 115 -13.00 24.77 0.53
CA GLY A 115 -12.64 23.63 1.36
C GLY A 115 -13.56 22.42 1.21
N ASN A 116 -14.48 22.41 0.24
CA ASN A 116 -15.35 21.26 0.01
C ASN A 116 -14.61 20.17 -0.77
N ILE A 117 -14.73 18.93 -0.31
CA ILE A 117 -14.22 17.77 -1.06
C ILE A 117 -15.19 17.47 -2.21
N PRO A 118 -14.69 17.25 -3.45
CA PRO A 118 -15.52 16.90 -4.58
C PRO A 118 -16.42 15.70 -4.29
N ARG A 119 -17.65 15.78 -4.81
CA ARG A 119 -18.67 14.73 -4.56
C ARG A 119 -18.20 13.35 -5.00
N GLU A 120 -17.55 13.27 -6.15
CA GLU A 120 -16.97 12.03 -6.70
C GLU A 120 -15.97 11.42 -5.73
N SER A 121 -15.09 12.23 -5.16
CA SER A 121 -14.12 11.76 -4.15
C SER A 121 -14.82 11.22 -2.90
N VAL A 122 -15.87 11.90 -2.42
CA VAL A 122 -16.65 11.45 -1.26
C VAL A 122 -17.34 10.11 -1.54
N GLU A 123 -17.96 9.97 -2.71
CA GLU A 123 -18.67 8.74 -3.10
C GLU A 123 -17.69 7.56 -3.21
N ILE A 124 -16.55 7.76 -3.88
CA ILE A 124 -15.50 6.74 -4.02
C ILE A 124 -14.94 6.33 -2.66
N LEU A 125 -14.61 7.29 -1.80
CA LEU A 125 -14.08 6.99 -0.46
C LEU A 125 -15.08 6.25 0.41
N ARG A 126 -16.38 6.50 0.26
CA ARG A 126 -17.41 5.72 0.96
C ARG A 126 -17.43 4.26 0.52
N GLU A 127 -17.28 3.99 -0.77
CA GLU A 127 -17.20 2.61 -1.27
C GLU A 127 -15.92 1.90 -0.80
N VAL A 128 -14.77 2.58 -0.86
CA VAL A 128 -13.52 2.08 -0.27
C VAL A 128 -13.70 1.82 1.23
N GLY A 129 -14.37 2.72 1.96
CA GLY A 129 -14.67 2.56 3.38
C GLY A 129 -15.57 1.36 3.68
N LYS A 130 -16.56 1.07 2.83
CA LYS A 130 -17.40 -0.14 2.94
C LYS A 130 -16.55 -1.41 2.77
N TRP A 131 -15.65 -1.44 1.81
CA TRP A 131 -14.71 -2.55 1.64
C TRP A 131 -13.80 -2.69 2.86
N MET A 132 -13.19 -1.61 3.32
CA MET A 132 -12.32 -1.58 4.50
C MET A 132 -13.05 -2.06 5.77
N SER A 133 -14.33 -1.72 5.95
CA SER A 133 -15.08 -2.15 7.13
C SER A 133 -15.15 -3.67 7.30
N LYS A 134 -15.06 -4.41 6.20
CA LYS A 134 -15.10 -5.88 6.17
C LYS A 134 -13.72 -6.52 6.06
N ASN A 135 -12.76 -5.82 5.45
CA ASN A 135 -11.48 -6.40 5.05
C ASN A 135 -10.26 -5.76 5.73
N LYS A 136 -10.46 -4.80 6.63
CA LYS A 136 -9.35 -4.06 7.27
C LYS A 136 -8.28 -4.93 7.92
N GLU A 137 -8.66 -6.12 8.36
CA GLU A 137 -7.76 -7.09 8.99
C GLU A 137 -6.67 -7.55 8.01
N SER A 138 -7.00 -7.68 6.73
CA SER A 138 -6.04 -8.03 5.68
C SER A 138 -5.11 -6.89 5.26
N ILE A 139 -5.28 -5.69 5.85
CA ILE A 139 -4.54 -4.48 5.53
C ILE A 139 -3.73 -4.00 6.75
N TYR A 140 -4.41 -3.72 7.88
CA TYR A 140 -3.75 -3.12 9.04
C TYR A 140 -2.82 -4.08 9.76
N GLY A 141 -1.54 -3.68 9.83
CA GLY A 141 -0.47 -4.48 10.42
C GLY A 141 -0.02 -5.66 9.57
N CYS A 142 -0.52 -5.75 8.32
CA CYS A 142 -0.02 -6.70 7.34
C CYS A 142 1.19 -6.14 6.58
N GLY A 143 1.93 -7.02 5.93
CA GLY A 143 3.07 -6.71 5.09
C GLY A 143 3.26 -7.74 3.98
N ILE A 144 4.52 -7.87 3.56
CA ILE A 144 4.96 -8.81 2.53
C ILE A 144 4.68 -10.24 2.98
N SER A 145 4.12 -11.04 2.09
CA SER A 145 3.95 -12.48 2.32
C SER A 145 5.25 -13.23 2.03
N ASN A 146 5.47 -14.34 2.76
CA ASN A 146 6.55 -15.29 2.50
C ASN A 146 6.34 -16.11 1.21
N PHE A 147 5.20 -15.97 0.55
CA PHE A 147 4.85 -16.69 -0.66
C PHE A 147 4.88 -15.76 -1.88
N GLU A 148 5.23 -16.33 -3.02
CA GLU A 148 5.25 -15.60 -4.28
C GLU A 148 3.87 -15.07 -4.66
N LYS A 149 3.86 -13.93 -5.34
CA LYS A 149 2.64 -13.32 -5.87
C LYS A 149 1.94 -14.27 -6.84
N PRO A 150 0.65 -14.64 -6.59
CA PRO A 150 -0.10 -15.44 -7.54
C PRO A 150 -0.58 -14.60 -8.75
N ASP A 151 -0.84 -15.26 -9.87
CA ASP A 151 -1.34 -14.60 -11.09
C ASP A 151 -2.72 -14.01 -10.90
N TRP A 152 -3.57 -14.66 -10.11
CA TRP A 152 -4.96 -14.28 -9.86
C TRP A 152 -5.14 -13.13 -8.84
N GLY A 153 -4.05 -12.66 -8.20
CA GLY A 153 -4.19 -11.61 -7.19
C GLY A 153 -2.94 -11.29 -6.40
N ARG A 154 -3.08 -11.15 -5.08
CA ARG A 154 -1.98 -10.86 -4.16
C ARG A 154 -2.17 -11.52 -2.82
N TYR A 155 -1.06 -11.70 -2.11
CA TYR A 155 -1.04 -12.03 -0.70
C TYR A 155 -0.62 -10.82 0.14
N THR A 156 -1.27 -10.63 1.28
CA THR A 156 -0.74 -9.87 2.41
C THR A 156 -0.63 -10.82 3.60
N GLN A 157 0.28 -10.56 4.52
CA GLN A 157 0.53 -11.46 5.64
C GLN A 157 0.70 -10.70 6.93
N LYS A 158 0.15 -11.27 8.00
CA LYS A 158 0.38 -10.83 9.37
C LYS A 158 0.63 -12.08 10.22
N ASP A 159 1.81 -12.16 10.81
CA ASP A 159 2.23 -13.34 11.58
C ASP A 159 2.06 -14.64 10.77
N ASN A 160 1.27 -15.57 11.26
CA ASN A 160 0.97 -16.84 10.60
C ASN A 160 -0.32 -16.81 9.75
N VAL A 161 -0.92 -15.65 9.54
CA VAL A 161 -2.14 -15.49 8.76
C VAL A 161 -1.82 -14.88 7.41
N ILE A 162 -2.23 -15.57 6.33
CA ILE A 162 -2.08 -15.10 4.95
C ILE A 162 -3.47 -14.71 4.43
N TYR A 163 -3.59 -13.50 3.91
CA TYR A 163 -4.79 -13.02 3.27
C TYR A 163 -4.63 -13.07 1.75
N ALA A 164 -5.48 -13.84 1.09
CA ALA A 164 -5.53 -13.98 -0.36
C ALA A 164 -6.52 -12.97 -0.95
N HIS A 165 -6.01 -11.96 -1.64
CA HIS A 165 -6.81 -10.97 -2.36
C HIS A 165 -7.01 -11.44 -3.79
N VAL A 166 -8.19 -11.98 -4.08
CA VAL A 166 -8.54 -12.53 -5.39
C VAL A 166 -9.04 -11.40 -6.30
N TYR A 167 -8.28 -11.07 -7.33
CA TYR A 167 -8.64 -10.06 -8.33
C TYR A 167 -9.38 -10.66 -9.50
N GLU A 168 -9.00 -11.89 -9.87
CA GLU A 168 -9.58 -12.64 -10.98
C GLU A 168 -9.86 -14.06 -10.51
N THR A 169 -11.11 -14.48 -10.64
CA THR A 169 -11.49 -15.86 -10.30
C THR A 169 -11.12 -16.76 -11.48
N PRO A 170 -10.18 -17.69 -11.30
CA PRO A 170 -9.84 -18.63 -12.38
C PRO A 170 -10.99 -19.59 -12.68
N LEU A 171 -10.97 -20.19 -13.86
CA LEU A 171 -11.86 -21.29 -14.18
C LEU A 171 -11.43 -22.53 -13.36
N GLY A 172 -12.32 -23.03 -12.50
CA GLY A 172 -12.03 -24.15 -11.62
C GLY A 172 -11.47 -23.73 -10.24
N ALA A 173 -10.55 -24.52 -9.70
CA ALA A 173 -9.97 -24.27 -8.38
C ALA A 173 -8.99 -23.09 -8.40
N LEU A 174 -8.97 -22.31 -7.32
CA LEU A 174 -7.96 -21.29 -7.09
C LEU A 174 -6.64 -21.94 -6.64
N PRO A 175 -5.57 -21.86 -7.44
CA PRO A 175 -4.32 -22.53 -7.08
C PRO A 175 -3.55 -21.72 -6.03
N LEU A 176 -3.08 -22.39 -4.98
CA LEU A 176 -2.20 -21.83 -3.95
C LEU A 176 -0.78 -22.39 -4.15
N TYR A 177 -0.03 -21.81 -5.07
CA TYR A 177 1.33 -22.27 -5.38
C TYR A 177 2.29 -22.02 -4.22
N GLY A 178 3.16 -23.01 -3.97
CA GLY A 178 4.20 -22.91 -2.93
C GLY A 178 3.69 -23.08 -1.49
N ILE A 179 2.38 -23.30 -1.28
CA ILE A 179 1.78 -23.54 0.03
C ILE A 179 1.42 -25.03 0.11
N SER A 180 2.09 -25.76 1.02
CA SER A 180 1.77 -27.18 1.20
C SER A 180 0.51 -27.36 2.07
N PRO A 181 -0.25 -28.45 1.89
CA PRO A 181 -1.45 -28.71 2.69
C PRO A 181 -1.18 -28.76 4.20
N GLU A 182 0.01 -29.18 4.61
CA GLU A 182 0.44 -29.27 6.01
C GLU A 182 0.69 -27.90 6.65
N GLN A 183 0.94 -26.87 5.83
CA GLN A 183 1.11 -25.49 6.28
C GLN A 183 -0.24 -24.80 6.51
N LEU A 184 -1.34 -25.36 6.00
CA LEU A 184 -2.68 -24.78 6.09
C LEU A 184 -3.49 -25.42 7.21
N ALA A 185 -3.68 -24.71 8.30
CA ALA A 185 -4.59 -25.12 9.36
C ALA A 185 -6.05 -25.00 8.92
N GLU A 186 -6.42 -23.84 8.39
CA GLU A 186 -7.78 -23.47 8.02
C GLU A 186 -7.77 -22.50 6.83
N ILE A 187 -8.82 -22.52 6.01
CA ILE A 187 -9.06 -21.52 4.97
C ILE A 187 -10.50 -21.03 5.10
N THR A 188 -10.68 -19.72 5.32
CA THR A 188 -12.00 -19.13 5.51
C THR A 188 -12.19 -17.89 4.64
N TYR A 189 -13.45 -17.55 4.35
CA TYR A 189 -13.77 -16.24 3.80
C TYR A 189 -13.68 -15.19 4.89
N LEU A 190 -12.90 -14.14 4.69
CA LEU A 190 -12.73 -13.05 5.66
C LEU A 190 -14.05 -12.31 5.93
N ALA A 191 -14.95 -12.26 4.96
CA ALA A 191 -16.20 -11.50 5.05
C ALA A 191 -17.20 -12.06 6.07
N ASP A 192 -17.21 -13.37 6.30
CA ASP A 192 -18.21 -14.05 7.13
C ASP A 192 -17.66 -15.23 7.95
N GLY A 193 -16.39 -15.55 7.81
CA GLY A 193 -15.73 -16.66 8.49
C GLY A 193 -16.14 -18.04 7.99
N SER A 194 -16.90 -18.15 6.91
CA SER A 194 -17.29 -19.46 6.37
C SER A 194 -16.08 -20.20 5.79
N GLU A 195 -16.06 -21.52 5.99
CA GLU A 195 -14.97 -22.37 5.53
C GLU A 195 -14.92 -22.47 3.99
N VAL A 196 -13.72 -22.38 3.43
CA VAL A 196 -13.48 -22.59 2.00
C VAL A 196 -13.15 -24.06 1.75
N LYS A 197 -13.90 -24.69 0.87
CA LYS A 197 -13.63 -26.06 0.44
C LYS A 197 -12.28 -26.12 -0.27
N ARG A 198 -11.41 -27.02 0.22
CA ARG A 198 -10.06 -27.23 -0.34
C ARG A 198 -9.95 -28.59 -1.02
N GLU A 199 -9.15 -28.66 -2.06
CA GLU A 199 -8.76 -29.88 -2.74
C GLU A 199 -7.25 -29.93 -2.88
N VAL A 200 -6.64 -31.08 -2.64
CA VAL A 200 -5.21 -31.27 -2.86
C VAL A 200 -5.02 -31.71 -4.31
N GLY A 201 -4.51 -30.80 -5.14
CA GLY A 201 -4.15 -31.10 -6.52
C GLY A 201 -2.96 -32.05 -6.59
N ARG A 202 -2.89 -32.88 -7.63
CA ARG A 202 -1.67 -33.58 -8.00
C ARG A 202 -0.76 -32.59 -8.72
N ALA A 203 0.51 -32.45 -8.25
CA ALA A 203 1.56 -31.70 -8.93
C ALA A 203 1.88 -32.31 -10.29
#